data_ec1e84113fa6de33b645bd02b82d842b
#
_entry.id   ec1e84113fa6de33b645bd02b82d842b
#
_cell.length_a   1.000
_cell.length_b   1.000
_cell.length_c   1.000
_cell.angle_alpha   90.00
_cell.angle_beta   90.00
_cell.angle_gamma   90.00
#
_symmetry.space_group_name_H-M   'P 1'
#
loop_
_entity.id
_entity.type
_entity.pdbx_description
1 polymer ?
#
loop_
_entity_poly.entity_id
_entity_poly.type
_entity_poly.pdbx_seq_one_letter_code
_entity_poly.pdbx_strand_id
1 'polypeptide(L)'
;MQRKDIPSQNCQYIVQTPLEKDLPKTLSPAAASRVRAFHRQLPGYKPTPLVGLNSLARHWGVGNIFVKDESHRFGLKAFKVLGGSYAVARLVCRQLGRALGDVPYAQLVSNEVREQIGRITLTTATDGNHGRGVAWAAERLGQKAVIYMPKGSAPCRVASIRAHGAEVEVTDFNYDDTVRLACRKAKENGWHIVQDTAWEGYTEPPLWIMQGYLTMCAEAVDQLQADGAAPTLSLIHISEPTRPTRASRMPSSA
;
A
#
# COMPACT_ATOMS: atom_id res chain seq x y z
N MET A 1 13.98 23.05 -35.69
CA MET A 1 14.63 22.53 -34.48
C MET A 1 14.91 21.07 -34.71
N GLN A 2 16.16 20.71 -34.98
CA GLN A 2 16.55 19.36 -35.38
C GLN A 2 16.33 18.38 -34.24
N ARG A 3 15.67 17.24 -34.53
CA ARG A 3 15.60 16.11 -33.62
C ARG A 3 17.02 15.62 -33.36
N LYS A 4 17.51 15.76 -32.15
CA LYS A 4 18.69 15.00 -31.70
C LYS A 4 18.27 13.56 -31.55
N ASP A 5 18.81 12.72 -32.45
CA ASP A 5 18.69 11.27 -32.31
C ASP A 5 19.26 10.85 -30.97
N ILE A 6 18.40 10.32 -30.13
CA ILE A 6 18.83 9.59 -28.92
C ILE A 6 19.50 8.31 -29.43
N PRO A 7 20.75 8.04 -29.10
CA PRO A 7 21.42 6.83 -29.58
C PRO A 7 20.61 5.61 -29.11
N SER A 8 20.20 4.78 -30.06
CA SER A 8 19.55 3.48 -29.82
C SER A 8 20.54 2.46 -29.29
N GLN A 9 21.24 2.76 -28.19
CA GLN A 9 22.14 1.81 -27.56
C GLN A 9 21.37 0.96 -26.56
N ASN A 10 21.06 -0.27 -26.98
CA ASN A 10 20.77 -1.45 -26.15
C ASN A 10 19.63 -1.31 -25.11
N CYS A 11 18.50 -0.72 -25.47
CA CYS A 11 17.29 -0.94 -24.70
C CYS A 11 16.70 -2.30 -25.10
N GLN A 12 17.05 -3.35 -24.40
CA GLN A 12 16.40 -4.65 -24.51
C GLN A 12 15.03 -4.54 -23.83
N TYR A 13 13.97 -4.48 -24.61
CA TYR A 13 12.61 -4.57 -24.11
C TYR A 13 12.08 -5.98 -24.34
N ILE A 14 11.51 -6.56 -23.31
CA ILE A 14 10.76 -7.81 -23.42
C ILE A 14 9.32 -7.42 -23.73
N VAL A 15 8.86 -7.74 -24.94
CA VAL A 15 7.42 -7.69 -25.24
C VAL A 15 6.78 -8.85 -24.48
N GLN A 16 6.19 -8.55 -23.34
CA GLN A 16 5.31 -9.52 -22.70
C GLN A 16 3.98 -9.51 -23.45
N THR A 17 3.67 -10.62 -24.11
CA THR A 17 2.30 -10.90 -24.54
C THR A 17 1.41 -10.79 -23.28
N PRO A 18 0.25 -10.11 -23.35
CA PRO A 18 -0.68 -10.10 -22.23
C PRO A 18 -0.90 -11.53 -21.79
N LEU A 19 -0.56 -11.86 -20.57
CA LEU A 19 -0.91 -13.14 -19.99
C LEU A 19 -2.43 -13.14 -19.87
N GLU A 20 -3.13 -13.85 -20.73
CA GLU A 20 -4.53 -14.29 -20.54
C GLU A 20 -4.60 -15.28 -19.37
N LYS A 21 -4.08 -14.86 -18.22
CA LYS A 21 -4.29 -15.59 -16.98
C LYS A 21 -5.47 -14.96 -16.29
N ASP A 22 -6.46 -15.77 -16.00
CA ASP A 22 -7.54 -15.41 -15.10
C ASP A 22 -6.96 -14.68 -13.88
N LEU A 23 -7.37 -13.44 -13.70
CA LEU A 23 -6.97 -12.67 -12.51
C LEU A 23 -7.39 -13.46 -11.27
N PRO A 24 -6.51 -13.58 -10.27
CA PRO A 24 -6.89 -14.20 -9.02
C PRO A 24 -8.19 -13.57 -8.51
N LYS A 25 -9.17 -14.38 -8.10
CA LYS A 25 -10.47 -13.88 -7.57
C LYS A 25 -10.29 -12.83 -6.48
N THR A 26 -9.16 -12.90 -5.78
CA THR A 26 -8.75 -11.95 -4.73
C THR A 26 -8.38 -10.56 -5.26
N LEU A 27 -8.07 -10.41 -6.55
CA LEU A 27 -7.71 -9.15 -7.22
C LEU A 27 -8.68 -8.80 -8.36
N SER A 28 -9.85 -9.43 -8.42
CA SER A 28 -10.88 -9.22 -9.43
C SER A 28 -11.57 -7.85 -9.30
N PRO A 29 -12.31 -7.40 -10.33
CA PRO A 29 -13.16 -6.21 -10.25
C PRO A 29 -14.16 -6.26 -9.08
N ALA A 30 -14.70 -7.45 -8.77
CA ALA A 30 -15.58 -7.63 -7.62
C ALA A 30 -14.84 -7.42 -6.28
N ALA A 31 -13.57 -7.82 -6.19
CA ALA A 31 -12.74 -7.51 -5.03
C ALA A 31 -12.48 -6.01 -4.92
N ALA A 32 -12.18 -5.33 -6.04
CA ALA A 32 -11.98 -3.88 -6.07
C ALA A 32 -13.22 -3.12 -5.60
N SER A 33 -14.42 -3.53 -6.02
CA SER A 33 -15.69 -2.94 -5.59
C SER A 33 -15.89 -3.06 -4.07
N ARG A 34 -15.62 -4.24 -3.48
CA ARG A 34 -15.73 -4.45 -2.02
C ARG A 34 -14.73 -3.60 -1.24
N VAL A 35 -13.49 -3.55 -1.69
CA VAL A 35 -12.43 -2.75 -1.04
C VAL A 35 -12.77 -1.26 -1.09
N ARG A 36 -13.21 -0.78 -2.26
CA ARG A 36 -13.64 0.61 -2.43
C ARG A 36 -14.86 0.96 -1.56
N ALA A 37 -15.81 0.02 -1.42
CA ALA A 37 -16.95 0.19 -0.52
C ALA A 37 -16.52 0.37 0.94
N PHE A 38 -15.49 -0.33 1.40
CA PHE A 38 -14.88 -0.12 2.71
C PHE A 38 -14.24 1.28 2.80
N HIS A 39 -13.38 1.66 1.85
CA HIS A 39 -12.70 2.95 1.91
C HIS A 39 -13.67 4.15 1.84
N ARG A 40 -14.78 4.02 1.13
CA ARG A 40 -15.82 5.05 1.07
C ARG A 40 -16.46 5.37 2.43
N GLN A 41 -16.38 4.47 3.39
CA GLN A 41 -16.88 4.68 4.75
C GLN A 41 -15.87 5.42 5.64
N LEU A 42 -14.59 5.50 5.22
CA LEU A 42 -13.56 6.17 6.00
C LEU A 42 -13.73 7.70 5.96
N PRO A 43 -13.67 8.40 7.10
CA PRO A 43 -13.75 9.85 7.14
C PRO A 43 -12.70 10.51 6.25
N GLY A 44 -13.12 11.44 5.40
CA GLY A 44 -12.25 12.15 4.47
C GLY A 44 -11.95 11.40 3.16
N TYR A 45 -12.63 10.28 2.91
CA TYR A 45 -12.50 9.62 1.60
C TYR A 45 -13.01 10.53 0.49
N LYS A 46 -12.18 10.70 -0.54
CA LYS A 46 -12.53 11.28 -1.83
C LYS A 46 -11.71 10.58 -2.91
N PRO A 47 -12.26 10.35 -4.11
CA PRO A 47 -11.43 9.96 -5.24
C PRO A 47 -10.34 11.02 -5.48
N THR A 48 -9.11 10.57 -5.65
CA THR A 48 -8.01 11.49 -5.95
C THR A 48 -8.03 11.90 -7.42
N PRO A 49 -7.44 13.05 -7.79
CA PRO A 49 -7.41 13.47 -9.18
C PRO A 49 -6.67 12.50 -10.10
N LEU A 50 -7.13 12.40 -11.34
CA LEU A 50 -6.38 11.83 -12.45
C LEU A 50 -5.98 13.00 -13.37
N VAL A 51 -4.68 13.31 -13.44
CA VAL A 51 -4.17 14.49 -14.12
C VAL A 51 -3.56 14.11 -15.46
N GLY A 52 -4.05 14.69 -16.56
CA GLY A 52 -3.48 14.53 -17.89
C GLY A 52 -2.25 15.43 -18.09
N LEU A 53 -1.13 14.84 -18.50
CA LEU A 53 0.13 15.55 -18.77
C LEU A 53 0.34 15.73 -20.28
N ASN A 54 -0.57 16.48 -20.93
CA ASN A 54 -0.63 16.61 -22.39
C ASN A 54 0.67 17.19 -23.01
N SER A 55 1.32 18.13 -22.35
CA SER A 55 2.57 18.70 -22.83
C SER A 55 3.71 17.71 -22.80
N LEU A 56 3.78 16.88 -21.74
CA LEU A 56 4.76 15.82 -21.61
C LEU A 56 4.52 14.70 -22.64
N ALA A 57 3.27 14.32 -22.85
CA ALA A 57 2.89 13.33 -23.86
C ALA A 57 3.34 13.77 -25.25
N ARG A 58 3.06 15.04 -25.65
CA ARG A 58 3.54 15.59 -26.92
C ARG A 58 5.05 15.62 -27.02
N HIS A 59 5.74 15.99 -25.94
CA HIS A 59 7.21 16.06 -25.91
C HIS A 59 7.84 14.68 -26.13
N TRP A 60 7.26 13.63 -25.57
CA TRP A 60 7.76 12.26 -25.71
C TRP A 60 7.20 11.50 -26.92
N GLY A 61 6.26 12.09 -27.67
CA GLY A 61 5.66 11.47 -28.85
C GLY A 61 4.78 10.27 -28.50
N VAL A 62 4.16 10.25 -27.31
CA VAL A 62 3.20 9.23 -26.90
C VAL A 62 1.78 9.80 -26.91
N GLY A 63 0.77 8.91 -26.94
CA GLY A 63 -0.63 9.32 -27.04
C GLY A 63 -1.07 10.17 -25.85
N ASN A 64 -1.08 9.58 -24.66
CA ASN A 64 -1.49 10.24 -23.42
C ASN A 64 -0.60 9.82 -22.26
N ILE A 65 -0.42 10.71 -21.29
CA ILE A 65 0.18 10.40 -19.99
C ILE A 65 -0.78 10.89 -18.91
N PHE A 66 -1.19 9.99 -18.03
CA PHE A 66 -2.03 10.32 -16.89
C PHE A 66 -1.30 10.02 -15.58
N VAL A 67 -1.48 10.87 -14.58
CA VAL A 67 -0.98 10.68 -13.23
C VAL A 67 -2.16 10.62 -12.26
N LYS A 68 -2.30 9.50 -11.56
CA LYS A 68 -3.21 9.39 -10.42
C LYS A 68 -2.55 10.06 -9.21
N ASP A 69 -2.99 11.26 -8.88
CA ASP A 69 -2.36 12.10 -7.87
C ASP A 69 -2.78 11.72 -6.44
N GLU A 70 -2.10 10.75 -5.88
CA GLU A 70 -2.32 10.27 -4.52
C GLU A 70 -1.79 11.23 -3.42
N SER A 71 -1.24 12.38 -3.78
CA SER A 71 -0.88 13.42 -2.79
C SER A 71 -2.09 13.97 -2.04
N HIS A 72 -3.30 13.79 -2.59
CA HIS A 72 -4.57 14.18 -2.00
C HIS A 72 -5.20 13.10 -1.08
N ARG A 73 -4.61 11.89 -1.01
CA ARG A 73 -5.21 10.76 -0.28
C ARG A 73 -5.22 10.99 1.24
N PHE A 74 -6.38 11.17 1.84
CA PHE A 74 -6.62 11.32 3.28
C PHE A 74 -5.72 12.37 3.98
N GLY A 75 -5.14 13.32 3.22
CA GLY A 75 -4.15 14.26 3.77
C GLY A 75 -2.77 13.65 4.07
N LEU A 76 -2.56 12.37 3.76
CA LEU A 76 -1.30 11.66 4.01
C LEU A 76 -0.30 11.73 2.85
N LYS A 77 -0.67 12.34 1.74
CA LYS A 77 0.18 12.55 0.56
C LYS A 77 0.80 11.27 -0.02
N ALA A 78 0.13 10.12 0.15
CA ALA A 78 0.58 8.83 -0.35
C ALA A 78 -0.56 7.82 -0.39
N PHE A 79 -0.53 6.87 -1.35
CA PHE A 79 -1.54 5.82 -1.50
C PHE A 79 -1.41 4.67 -0.49
N LYS A 80 -0.26 4.54 0.18
CA LYS A 80 0.03 3.42 1.10
C LYS A 80 -1.00 3.25 2.22
N VAL A 81 -1.69 4.32 2.60
CA VAL A 81 -2.78 4.28 3.59
C VAL A 81 -3.94 3.38 3.14
N LEU A 82 -4.21 3.26 1.85
CA LEU A 82 -5.27 2.38 1.33
C LEU A 82 -4.97 0.91 1.70
N GLY A 83 -3.73 0.46 1.47
CA GLY A 83 -3.30 -0.87 1.85
C GLY A 83 -3.27 -1.07 3.37
N GLY A 84 -2.66 -0.12 4.08
CA GLY A 84 -2.54 -0.16 5.54
C GLY A 84 -3.90 -0.22 6.24
N SER A 85 -4.83 0.67 5.88
CA SER A 85 -6.16 0.72 6.49
C SER A 85 -6.99 -0.53 6.22
N TYR A 86 -6.94 -1.06 4.99
CA TYR A 86 -7.65 -2.27 4.65
C TYR A 86 -7.11 -3.50 5.39
N ALA A 87 -5.78 -3.64 5.45
CA ALA A 87 -5.15 -4.76 6.15
C ALA A 87 -5.41 -4.72 7.66
N VAL A 88 -5.28 -3.54 8.29
CA VAL A 88 -5.56 -3.37 9.72
C VAL A 88 -7.04 -3.64 10.03
N ALA A 89 -7.97 -3.13 9.22
CA ALA A 89 -9.40 -3.41 9.41
C ALA A 89 -9.71 -4.91 9.27
N ARG A 90 -9.12 -5.60 8.30
CA ARG A 90 -9.26 -7.06 8.16
C ARG A 90 -8.70 -7.81 9.37
N LEU A 91 -7.60 -7.35 9.93
CA LEU A 91 -7.01 -7.94 11.12
C LEU A 91 -7.92 -7.77 12.34
N VAL A 92 -8.49 -6.57 12.53
CA VAL A 92 -9.49 -6.32 13.59
C VAL A 92 -10.71 -7.22 13.39
N CYS A 93 -11.26 -7.34 12.19
CA CYS A 93 -12.36 -8.23 11.88
C CYS A 93 -12.02 -9.70 12.16
N ARG A 94 -10.79 -10.14 11.88
CA ARG A 94 -10.32 -11.48 12.22
C ARG A 94 -10.36 -11.74 13.73
N GLN A 95 -9.95 -10.77 14.55
CA GLN A 95 -10.05 -10.88 16.02
C GLN A 95 -11.49 -10.97 16.49
N LEU A 96 -12.43 -10.37 15.77
CA LEU A 96 -13.86 -10.47 16.01
C LEU A 96 -14.49 -11.79 15.51
N GLY A 97 -13.74 -12.62 14.75
CA GLY A 97 -14.29 -13.79 14.05
C GLY A 97 -15.27 -13.45 12.94
N ARG A 98 -15.18 -12.25 12.33
CA ARG A 98 -16.12 -11.74 11.31
C ARG A 98 -15.38 -11.36 10.02
N ALA A 99 -16.09 -11.38 8.88
CA ALA A 99 -15.56 -10.84 7.65
C ALA A 99 -15.71 -9.31 7.60
N LEU A 100 -14.74 -8.61 6.97
CA LEU A 100 -14.76 -7.13 6.89
C LEU A 100 -16.02 -6.61 6.16
N GLY A 101 -16.56 -7.37 5.20
CA GLY A 101 -17.79 -6.99 4.50
C GLY A 101 -19.05 -6.96 5.40
N ASP A 102 -19.00 -7.66 6.52
CA ASP A 102 -20.13 -7.81 7.46
C ASP A 102 -20.09 -6.81 8.63
N VAL A 103 -19.02 -5.97 8.68
CA VAL A 103 -18.79 -5.04 9.78
C VAL A 103 -18.64 -3.63 9.21
N PRO A 104 -19.64 -2.76 9.36
CA PRO A 104 -19.51 -1.36 8.97
C PRO A 104 -18.37 -0.66 9.71
N TYR A 105 -17.73 0.32 9.06
CA TYR A 105 -16.63 1.07 9.67
C TYR A 105 -17.03 1.72 11.01
N ALA A 106 -18.23 2.25 11.10
CA ALA A 106 -18.75 2.83 12.34
C ALA A 106 -18.75 1.83 13.52
N GLN A 107 -19.01 0.54 13.24
CA GLN A 107 -18.92 -0.51 14.25
C GLN A 107 -17.46 -0.84 14.57
N LEU A 108 -16.55 -0.86 13.59
CA LEU A 108 -15.12 -1.13 13.83
C LEU A 108 -14.47 -0.15 14.78
N VAL A 109 -14.94 1.09 14.83
CA VAL A 109 -14.41 2.15 15.72
C VAL A 109 -15.19 2.28 17.04
N SER A 110 -16.20 1.44 17.26
CA SER A 110 -17.03 1.49 18.45
C SER A 110 -16.30 1.02 19.71
N ASN A 111 -16.83 1.41 20.87
CA ASN A 111 -16.29 0.95 22.15
C ASN A 111 -16.54 -0.55 22.36
N GLU A 112 -17.68 -1.07 21.89
CA GLU A 112 -18.02 -2.49 22.00
C GLU A 112 -16.96 -3.37 21.31
N VAL A 113 -16.49 -2.98 20.12
CA VAL A 113 -15.41 -3.70 19.44
C VAL A 113 -14.10 -3.60 20.21
N ARG A 114 -13.78 -2.43 20.77
CA ARG A 114 -12.57 -2.24 21.60
C ARG A 114 -12.60 -3.08 22.87
N GLU A 115 -13.75 -3.18 23.52
CA GLU A 115 -13.94 -4.01 24.71
C GLU A 115 -13.85 -5.50 24.38
N GLN A 116 -14.42 -5.92 23.25
CA GLN A 116 -14.43 -7.32 22.83
C GLN A 116 -13.04 -7.86 22.49
N ILE A 117 -12.23 -7.11 21.70
CA ILE A 117 -10.92 -7.59 21.23
C ILE A 117 -9.73 -7.07 22.04
N GLY A 118 -9.97 -6.12 22.95
CA GLY A 118 -8.92 -5.40 23.65
C GLY A 118 -8.10 -4.49 22.70
N ARG A 119 -6.98 -4.00 23.18
CA ARG A 119 -6.05 -3.17 22.41
C ARG A 119 -4.94 -4.04 21.85
N ILE A 120 -5.00 -4.35 20.56
CA ILE A 120 -3.94 -5.07 19.86
C ILE A 120 -2.80 -4.12 19.46
N THR A 121 -1.59 -4.66 19.38
CA THR A 121 -0.42 -3.92 18.90
C THR A 121 -0.07 -4.37 17.49
N LEU A 122 0.01 -3.40 16.58
CA LEU A 122 0.41 -3.56 15.19
C LEU A 122 1.87 -3.13 15.03
N THR A 123 2.64 -3.84 14.23
CA THR A 123 4.03 -3.45 13.97
C THR A 123 4.40 -3.62 12.50
N THR A 124 5.32 -2.81 12.04
CA THR A 124 5.93 -2.91 10.70
C THR A 124 7.28 -2.22 10.67
N ALA A 125 8.12 -2.60 9.71
CA ALA A 125 9.29 -1.83 9.31
C ALA A 125 8.97 -1.00 8.07
N THR A 126 9.52 0.23 7.98
CA THR A 126 9.16 1.16 6.90
C THR A 126 10.20 2.26 6.69
N ASP A 127 10.30 2.74 5.43
CA ASP A 127 10.98 4.00 5.10
C ASP A 127 10.10 5.25 5.30
N GLY A 128 8.79 5.06 5.62
CA GLY A 128 7.88 6.19 5.91
C GLY A 128 6.41 5.92 5.57
N ASN A 129 6.03 5.93 4.30
CA ASN A 129 4.62 5.99 3.87
C ASN A 129 3.78 4.78 4.30
N HIS A 130 4.35 3.56 4.26
CA HIS A 130 3.63 2.38 4.71
C HIS A 130 3.37 2.43 6.22
N GLY A 131 4.41 2.66 7.01
CA GLY A 131 4.27 2.78 8.47
C GLY A 131 3.34 3.92 8.88
N ARG A 132 3.36 5.05 8.17
CA ARG A 132 2.41 6.15 8.38
C ARG A 132 0.97 5.69 8.11
N GLY A 133 0.74 4.91 7.04
CA GLY A 133 -0.58 4.34 6.73
C GLY A 133 -1.07 3.35 7.79
N VAL A 134 -0.17 2.51 8.33
CA VAL A 134 -0.49 1.58 9.42
C VAL A 134 -0.78 2.35 10.73
N ALA A 135 0.04 3.34 11.08
CA ALA A 135 -0.14 4.19 12.26
C ALA A 135 -1.48 4.95 12.21
N TRP A 136 -1.81 5.56 11.06
CA TRP A 136 -3.07 6.24 10.83
C TRP A 136 -4.28 5.30 11.00
N ALA A 137 -4.19 4.08 10.47
CA ALA A 137 -5.25 3.10 10.62
C ALA A 137 -5.39 2.60 12.06
N ALA A 138 -4.28 2.38 12.75
CA ALA A 138 -4.26 2.00 14.16
C ALA A 138 -4.92 3.08 15.04
N GLU A 139 -4.54 4.35 14.86
CA GLU A 139 -5.14 5.48 15.56
C GLU A 139 -6.68 5.48 15.41
N ARG A 140 -7.17 5.35 14.18
CA ARG A 140 -8.61 5.39 13.90
C ARG A 140 -9.38 4.21 14.45
N LEU A 141 -8.78 3.04 14.47
CA LEU A 141 -9.39 1.82 15.01
C LEU A 141 -9.10 1.62 16.51
N GLY A 142 -8.49 2.62 17.18
CA GLY A 142 -8.18 2.57 18.61
C GLY A 142 -7.13 1.53 18.99
N GLN A 143 -6.27 1.15 18.05
CA GLN A 143 -5.23 0.15 18.22
C GLN A 143 -3.86 0.80 18.47
N LYS A 144 -2.88 0.04 18.97
CA LYS A 144 -1.52 0.51 19.16
C LYS A 144 -0.67 0.23 17.92
N ALA A 145 0.24 1.13 17.57
CA ALA A 145 1.24 0.91 16.52
C ALA A 145 2.65 1.12 17.07
N VAL A 146 3.55 0.18 16.76
CA VAL A 146 5.00 0.25 17.02
C VAL A 146 5.71 0.11 15.68
N ILE A 147 6.37 1.17 15.23
CA ILE A 147 6.93 1.27 13.89
C ILE A 147 8.44 1.33 13.97
N TYR A 148 9.10 0.43 13.24
CA TYR A 148 10.55 0.40 13.11
C TYR A 148 10.99 1.07 11.82
N MET A 149 11.99 1.95 11.91
CA MET A 149 12.55 2.63 10.74
C MET A 149 14.07 2.36 10.66
N PRO A 150 14.60 2.19 9.44
CA PRO A 150 16.03 1.93 9.26
C PRO A 150 16.88 3.15 9.62
N LYS A 151 18.17 2.91 9.83
CA LYS A 151 19.18 3.94 10.03
C LYS A 151 19.13 4.99 8.92
N GLY A 152 19.25 6.26 9.30
CA GLY A 152 19.23 7.39 8.37
C GLY A 152 17.84 7.83 7.92
N SER A 153 16.78 7.29 8.51
CA SER A 153 15.41 7.77 8.26
C SER A 153 15.27 9.26 8.60
N ALA A 154 14.71 10.02 7.65
CA ALA A 154 14.57 11.46 7.80
C ALA A 154 13.67 11.82 9.01
N PRO A 155 14.08 12.80 9.87
CA PRO A 155 13.31 13.19 11.05
C PRO A 155 11.86 13.59 10.74
N CYS A 156 11.60 14.23 9.61
CA CYS A 156 10.25 14.60 9.20
C CYS A 156 9.35 13.39 8.94
N ARG A 157 9.88 12.27 8.43
CA ARG A 157 9.14 11.00 8.26
C ARG A 157 8.82 10.36 9.61
N VAL A 158 9.79 10.34 10.53
CA VAL A 158 9.58 9.87 11.91
C VAL A 158 8.48 10.67 12.59
N ALA A 159 8.57 12.00 12.54
CA ALA A 159 7.57 12.90 13.12
C ALA A 159 6.18 12.69 12.51
N SER A 160 6.09 12.47 11.19
CA SER A 160 4.82 12.23 10.50
C SER A 160 4.12 10.93 10.91
N ILE A 161 4.88 9.92 11.34
CA ILE A 161 4.33 8.66 11.87
C ILE A 161 3.91 8.85 13.32
N ARG A 162 4.76 9.48 14.14
CA ARG A 162 4.45 9.78 15.55
C ARG A 162 3.21 10.66 15.72
N ALA A 163 2.93 11.54 14.76
CA ALA A 163 1.73 12.37 14.76
C ALA A 163 0.41 11.57 14.77
N HIS A 164 0.45 10.28 14.43
CA HIS A 164 -0.66 9.33 14.53
C HIS A 164 -0.62 8.47 15.80
N GLY A 165 0.07 8.93 16.84
CA GLY A 165 0.13 8.24 18.14
C GLY A 165 0.94 6.94 18.14
N ALA A 166 1.71 6.65 17.08
CA ALA A 166 2.56 5.48 17.01
C ALA A 166 3.88 5.68 17.78
N GLU A 167 4.34 4.62 18.45
CA GLU A 167 5.71 4.53 18.92
C GLU A 167 6.62 4.28 17.70
N VAL A 168 7.69 5.06 17.56
CA VAL A 168 8.63 4.93 16.45
C VAL A 168 10.03 4.77 16.98
N GLU A 169 10.67 3.68 16.58
CA GLU A 169 12.07 3.37 16.84
C GLU A 169 12.86 3.48 15.53
N VAL A 170 13.87 4.35 15.50
CA VAL A 170 14.84 4.39 14.42
C VAL A 170 16.01 3.50 14.84
N THR A 171 16.23 2.44 14.07
CA THR A 171 17.25 1.42 14.36
C THR A 171 18.60 1.82 13.78
N ASP A 172 19.66 1.14 14.20
CA ASP A 172 20.99 1.25 13.56
C ASP A 172 21.15 0.32 12.35
N PHE A 173 20.09 -0.37 11.95
CA PHE A 173 20.10 -1.37 10.89
C PHE A 173 19.70 -0.80 9.53
N ASN A 174 20.06 -1.52 8.45
CA ASN A 174 19.48 -1.33 7.13
C ASN A 174 18.00 -1.76 7.09
N TYR A 175 17.34 -1.58 5.95
CA TYR A 175 15.91 -1.90 5.82
C TYR A 175 15.60 -3.36 6.10
N ASP A 176 16.35 -4.30 5.51
CA ASP A 176 16.06 -5.73 5.61
C ASP A 176 16.25 -6.24 7.05
N ASP A 177 17.30 -5.78 7.74
CA ASP A 177 17.54 -6.14 9.14
C ASP A 177 16.51 -5.49 10.07
N THR A 178 16.01 -4.29 9.73
CA THR A 178 14.89 -3.65 10.44
C THR A 178 13.59 -4.46 10.27
N VAL A 179 13.33 -5.02 9.09
CA VAL A 179 12.20 -5.95 8.88
C VAL A 179 12.36 -7.20 9.75
N ARG A 180 13.57 -7.79 9.79
CA ARG A 180 13.85 -8.96 10.65
C ARG A 180 13.65 -8.63 12.14
N LEU A 181 14.06 -7.43 12.57
CA LEU A 181 13.83 -6.95 13.94
C LEU A 181 12.32 -6.83 14.22
N ALA A 182 11.56 -6.19 13.36
CA ALA A 182 10.11 -6.03 13.52
C ALA A 182 9.40 -7.39 13.62
N CYS A 183 9.78 -8.36 12.77
CA CYS A 183 9.24 -9.72 12.83
C CYS A 183 9.58 -10.42 14.15
N ARG A 184 10.83 -10.32 14.62
CA ARG A 184 11.27 -10.88 15.90
C ARG A 184 10.51 -10.26 17.06
N LYS A 185 10.40 -8.91 17.10
CA LYS A 185 9.67 -8.19 18.12
C LYS A 185 8.16 -8.52 18.14
N ALA A 186 7.56 -8.70 16.95
CA ALA A 186 6.18 -9.15 16.84
C ALA A 186 5.99 -10.51 17.50
N LYS A 187 6.89 -11.48 17.23
CA LYS A 187 6.83 -12.83 17.80
C LYS A 187 7.06 -12.82 19.32
N GLU A 188 8.06 -12.08 19.79
CA GLU A 188 8.41 -11.99 21.22
C GLU A 188 7.26 -11.40 22.06
N ASN A 189 6.52 -10.44 21.53
CA ASN A 189 5.51 -9.69 22.27
C ASN A 189 4.07 -10.05 21.90
N GLY A 190 3.85 -11.01 21.00
CA GLY A 190 2.50 -11.36 20.53
C GLY A 190 1.84 -10.26 19.70
N TRP A 191 2.64 -9.40 19.02
CA TRP A 191 2.12 -8.33 18.17
C TRP A 191 1.78 -8.82 16.77
N HIS A 192 0.95 -8.06 16.08
CA HIS A 192 0.57 -8.37 14.70
C HIS A 192 1.43 -7.59 13.72
N ILE A 193 2.22 -8.33 12.91
CA ILE A 193 3.01 -7.69 11.86
C ILE A 193 2.12 -7.34 10.66
N VAL A 194 2.26 -6.11 10.16
CA VAL A 194 1.55 -5.57 8.98
C VAL A 194 2.60 -5.05 8.00
N GLN A 195 3.40 -5.97 7.45
CA GLN A 195 4.46 -5.67 6.50
C GLN A 195 3.93 -5.78 5.07
N ASP A 196 4.36 -4.88 4.18
CA ASP A 196 3.93 -4.83 2.77
C ASP A 196 4.75 -5.70 1.82
N THR A 197 5.73 -6.45 2.35
CA THR A 197 6.52 -7.43 1.62
C THR A 197 6.13 -8.84 2.05
N ALA A 198 5.94 -9.74 1.09
CA ALA A 198 5.63 -11.14 1.35
C ALA A 198 6.92 -11.99 1.44
N TRP A 199 6.86 -13.04 2.28
CA TRP A 199 7.86 -14.11 2.36
C TRP A 199 7.16 -15.43 2.65
N GLU A 200 7.92 -16.52 2.66
CA GLU A 200 7.39 -17.84 2.97
C GLU A 200 6.70 -17.87 4.34
N GLY A 201 5.44 -18.32 4.35
CA GLY A 201 4.60 -18.32 5.56
C GLY A 201 3.96 -16.97 5.93
N TYR A 202 4.30 -15.88 5.22
CA TYR A 202 3.70 -14.56 5.44
C TYR A 202 3.19 -13.97 4.12
N THR A 203 2.03 -14.41 3.68
CA THR A 203 1.45 -14.01 2.38
C THR A 203 0.13 -13.27 2.51
N GLU A 204 -0.60 -13.49 3.57
CA GLU A 204 -1.98 -13.02 3.71
C GLU A 204 -2.08 -11.51 4.01
N PRO A 205 -1.37 -10.92 5.01
CA PRO A 205 -1.40 -9.47 5.19
C PRO A 205 -0.86 -8.67 3.99
N PRO A 206 0.23 -9.07 3.32
CA PRO A 206 0.63 -8.44 2.05
C PRO A 206 -0.45 -8.49 0.98
N LEU A 207 -1.17 -9.60 0.84
CA LEU A 207 -2.30 -9.70 -0.08
C LEU A 207 -3.42 -8.70 0.28
N TRP A 208 -3.74 -8.53 1.56
CA TRP A 208 -4.73 -7.54 1.99
C TRP A 208 -4.28 -6.11 1.68
N ILE A 209 -3.00 -5.82 1.87
CA ILE A 209 -2.42 -4.52 1.51
C ILE A 209 -2.55 -4.28 0.00
N MET A 210 -2.22 -5.27 -0.84
CA MET A 210 -2.41 -5.20 -2.29
C MET A 210 -3.88 -5.00 -2.66
N GLN A 211 -4.79 -5.71 -2.01
CA GLN A 211 -6.22 -5.52 -2.19
C GLN A 211 -6.64 -4.08 -1.86
N GLY A 212 -6.10 -3.49 -0.79
CA GLY A 212 -6.36 -2.09 -0.44
C GLY A 212 -6.04 -1.12 -1.58
N TYR A 213 -4.98 -1.38 -2.35
CA TYR A 213 -4.60 -0.54 -3.49
C TYR A 213 -5.57 -0.62 -4.67
N LEU A 214 -6.44 -1.64 -4.73
CA LEU A 214 -7.46 -1.76 -5.78
C LEU A 214 -8.41 -0.55 -5.82
N THR A 215 -8.62 0.14 -4.71
CA THR A 215 -9.41 1.38 -4.69
C THR A 215 -8.81 2.44 -5.62
N MET A 216 -7.51 2.68 -5.55
CA MET A 216 -6.81 3.62 -6.42
C MET A 216 -6.92 3.20 -7.89
N CYS A 217 -6.71 1.91 -8.16
CA CYS A 217 -6.81 1.35 -9.52
C CYS A 217 -8.23 1.50 -10.08
N ALA A 218 -9.26 1.17 -9.29
CA ALA A 218 -10.65 1.30 -9.71
C ALA A 218 -11.05 2.76 -9.98
N GLU A 219 -10.62 3.69 -9.12
CA GLU A 219 -10.82 5.12 -9.36
C GLU A 219 -10.17 5.59 -10.68
N ALA A 220 -8.92 5.14 -10.93
CA ALA A 220 -8.20 5.51 -12.15
C ALA A 220 -8.91 4.97 -13.40
N VAL A 221 -9.40 3.72 -13.36
CA VAL A 221 -10.13 3.11 -14.47
C VAL A 221 -11.43 3.88 -14.74
N ASP A 222 -12.22 4.16 -13.69
CA ASP A 222 -13.47 4.91 -13.85
C ASP A 222 -13.21 6.31 -14.47
N GLN A 223 -12.16 6.99 -14.03
CA GLN A 223 -11.80 8.33 -14.52
C GLN A 223 -11.30 8.28 -15.98
N LEU A 224 -10.48 7.28 -16.33
CA LEU A 224 -10.04 7.07 -17.73
C LEU A 224 -11.21 6.77 -18.64
N GLN A 225 -12.16 5.92 -18.22
CA GLN A 225 -13.35 5.59 -18.99
C GLN A 225 -14.24 6.83 -19.22
N ALA A 226 -14.37 7.69 -18.20
CA ALA A 226 -15.10 8.94 -18.34
C ALA A 226 -14.47 9.89 -19.37
N ASP A 227 -13.14 9.84 -19.52
CA ASP A 227 -12.39 10.59 -20.53
C ASP A 227 -12.29 9.86 -21.88
N GLY A 228 -12.97 8.71 -22.07
CA GLY A 228 -12.90 7.89 -23.27
C GLY A 228 -11.53 7.26 -23.53
N ALA A 229 -10.70 7.12 -22.50
CA ALA A 229 -9.35 6.59 -22.57
C ALA A 229 -9.23 5.20 -21.94
N ALA A 230 -8.25 4.41 -22.43
CA ALA A 230 -7.86 3.14 -21.82
C ALA A 230 -6.34 3.09 -21.63
N PRO A 231 -5.85 2.57 -20.48
CA PRO A 231 -4.41 2.50 -20.24
C PRO A 231 -3.80 1.35 -21.06
N THR A 232 -2.66 1.60 -21.70
CA THR A 232 -1.83 0.59 -22.35
C THR A 232 -0.64 0.17 -21.49
N LEU A 233 -0.24 1.02 -20.54
CA LEU A 233 0.88 0.79 -19.62
C LEU A 233 0.58 1.41 -18.26
N SER A 234 0.95 0.70 -17.17
CA SER A 234 0.89 1.21 -15.82
C SER A 234 2.27 1.13 -15.17
N LEU A 235 2.81 2.28 -14.73
CA LEU A 235 4.14 2.34 -14.11
C LEU A 235 4.16 1.82 -12.68
N ILE A 236 3.04 1.83 -11.96
CA ILE A 236 2.99 1.29 -10.59
C ILE A 236 3.31 -0.21 -10.57
N HIS A 237 2.89 -0.97 -11.59
CA HIS A 237 3.20 -2.39 -11.70
C HIS A 237 4.66 -2.67 -12.06
N ILE A 238 5.40 -1.67 -12.52
CA ILE A 238 6.82 -1.77 -12.88
C ILE A 238 7.71 -1.34 -11.70
N SER A 239 7.32 -0.32 -10.97
CA SER A 239 8.14 0.36 -9.96
C SER A 239 7.84 -0.07 -8.52
N GLU A 240 6.71 -0.73 -8.24
CA GLU A 240 6.36 -1.14 -6.89
C GLU A 240 7.23 -2.32 -6.42
N PRO A 241 7.97 -2.17 -5.30
CA PRO A 241 8.81 -3.23 -4.77
C PRO A 241 8.02 -4.39 -4.13
N THR A 242 6.71 -4.35 -4.15
CA THR A 242 5.82 -5.37 -3.58
C THR A 242 5.80 -6.69 -4.36
N ARG A 243 6.59 -6.84 -5.42
CA ARG A 243 6.74 -8.13 -6.11
C ARG A 243 7.61 -9.09 -5.29
N PRO A 244 7.19 -10.36 -5.09
CA PRO A 244 7.95 -11.38 -4.36
C PRO A 244 9.33 -11.70 -4.96
N THR A 245 9.61 -11.25 -6.18
CA THR A 245 10.81 -11.59 -6.95
C THR A 245 12.12 -10.98 -6.43
N ARG A 246 12.10 -10.06 -5.47
CA ARG A 246 13.33 -9.55 -4.84
C ARG A 246 13.74 -10.32 -3.58
N ALA A 247 12.83 -11.05 -2.96
CA ALA A 247 13.17 -11.89 -1.81
C ALA A 247 14.05 -13.12 -2.18
N SER A 248 14.11 -13.49 -3.46
CA SER A 248 14.90 -14.63 -3.92
C SER A 248 16.38 -14.32 -4.20
N ARG A 249 16.87 -13.12 -3.92
CA ARG A 249 18.29 -12.77 -4.01
C ARG A 249 18.92 -12.52 -2.63
N MET A 250 18.58 -13.32 -1.65
CA MET A 250 19.48 -13.48 -0.51
C MET A 250 20.64 -14.36 -0.95
N PRO A 251 21.90 -13.94 -0.79
CA PRO A 251 23.01 -14.88 -0.95
C PRO A 251 22.79 -15.98 0.07
N SER A 252 22.77 -17.22 -0.40
CA SER A 252 22.96 -18.36 0.49
C SER A 252 24.29 -18.11 1.22
N SER A 253 24.20 -17.91 2.53
CA SER A 253 25.37 -17.87 3.39
C SER A 253 26.14 -19.18 3.19
N ALA A 254 27.33 -19.07 2.62
CA ALA A 254 28.37 -20.05 2.82
C ALA A 254 28.89 -19.98 4.26
#